data_6510fa06e528ccdb7e7e603be56135bf
#
_entry.id   6510fa06e528ccdb7e7e603be56135bf
#
_cell.length_a   1.000
_cell.length_b   1.000
_cell.length_c   1.000
_cell.angle_alpha   90.00
_cell.angle_beta   90.00
_cell.angle_gamma   90.00
#
_symmetry.space_group_name_H-M   'P 1'
#
loop_
_entity.id
_entity.type
_entity.pdbx_description
1 polymer ?
#
loop_
_entity_poly.entity_id
_entity_poly.type
_entity_poly.pdbx_seq_one_letter_code
_entity_poly.pdbx_strand_id
1 'polypeptide(L)'
;GFITQKAKVCGKISKKIDKNTKKMYCNMHSKKLDCQDILTCFDCKNKAKKKNKENEFYCLKHSKNKEGMYDIKFNLKDLNNIGNKLIVKLNEKKEVLLNVKNIVIENQPVLKNPTMKSIQIILYTYYLMNKLGDDYSIKLVPANSKLKFDITTPRIEEIKKMTNKYQKNKKLSIEYCRHFIKNDKKLLEYFDDFKKKDDLADSFLLIYYKLNKT
;
A
#
# COMPACT_ATOMS: atom_id res chain seq x y z
N GLY A 1 8.78 18.07 13.80
CA GLY A 1 9.16 18.47 12.45
C GLY A 1 9.20 17.26 11.54
N PHE A 2 8.43 17.27 10.47
CA PHE A 2 8.22 16.14 9.58
C PHE A 2 9.30 16.09 8.50
N ILE A 3 9.86 14.90 8.23
CA ILE A 3 10.76 14.71 7.09
C ILE A 3 9.90 14.57 5.80
N THR A 4 9.13 15.58 5.50
CA THR A 4 8.51 15.79 4.18
C THR A 4 9.05 17.05 3.52
N GLN A 5 10.28 17.48 3.89
CA GLN A 5 10.87 18.61 3.21
C GLN A 5 11.11 18.27 1.74
N LYS A 6 10.43 19.00 0.87
CA LYS A 6 10.73 18.99 -0.55
C LYS A 6 12.16 19.49 -0.74
N ALA A 7 12.94 18.82 -1.57
CA ALA A 7 14.27 19.32 -1.95
C ALA A 7 14.11 20.74 -2.53
N LYS A 8 14.79 21.74 -1.94
CA LYS A 8 14.70 23.15 -2.33
C LYS A 8 14.87 23.39 -3.84
N VAL A 9 15.59 22.50 -4.53
CA VAL A 9 15.97 22.64 -5.94
C VAL A 9 14.87 22.18 -6.91
N CYS A 10 14.01 21.21 -6.55
CA CYS A 10 13.08 20.61 -7.52
C CYS A 10 11.71 20.23 -6.96
N GLY A 11 11.41 20.55 -5.72
CA GLY A 11 10.11 20.23 -5.09
C GLY A 11 9.81 18.74 -4.87
N LYS A 12 10.70 17.81 -5.27
CA LYS A 12 10.53 16.37 -5.07
C LYS A 12 10.83 15.98 -3.62
N ILE A 13 10.26 14.85 -3.16
CA ILE A 13 10.52 14.33 -1.81
C ILE A 13 12.02 14.06 -1.63
N SER A 14 12.59 14.59 -0.57
CA SER A 14 13.99 14.37 -0.20
C SER A 14 14.18 12.95 0.33
N LYS A 15 15.21 12.27 -0.16
CA LYS A 15 15.59 10.92 0.29
C LYS A 15 17.02 10.82 0.78
N LYS A 16 17.82 11.85 0.53
CA LYS A 16 19.24 11.94 0.86
C LYS A 16 19.53 13.20 1.66
N ILE A 17 20.50 13.12 2.56
CA ILE A 17 21.04 14.26 3.30
C ILE A 17 22.54 14.36 3.04
N ASP A 18 23.00 15.55 2.70
CA ASP A 18 24.41 15.85 2.55
C ASP A 18 25.09 15.83 3.92
N LYS A 19 26.19 15.11 4.05
CA LYS A 19 26.88 14.89 5.34
C LYS A 19 27.52 16.16 5.89
N ASN A 20 27.96 17.06 5.03
CA ASN A 20 28.66 18.27 5.41
C ASN A 20 27.71 19.42 5.67
N THR A 21 26.83 19.71 4.72
CA THR A 21 25.92 20.86 4.77
C THR A 21 24.59 20.58 5.47
N LYS A 22 24.31 19.30 5.79
CA LYS A 22 23.03 18.81 6.36
C LYS A 22 21.79 19.18 5.52
N LYS A 23 21.97 19.60 4.27
CA LYS A 23 20.86 19.90 3.34
C LYS A 23 20.27 18.63 2.78
N MET A 24 18.98 18.66 2.52
CA MET A 24 18.21 17.51 2.01
C MET A 24 18.05 17.57 0.49
N TYR A 25 18.29 16.45 -0.16
CA TYR A 25 18.26 16.30 -1.62
C TYR A 25 17.40 15.12 -2.06
N CYS A 26 16.80 15.21 -3.25
CA CYS A 26 16.21 14.04 -3.92
C CYS A 26 17.33 13.18 -4.55
N ASN A 27 17.01 11.94 -4.91
CA ASN A 27 17.97 10.99 -5.46
C ASN A 27 18.74 11.51 -6.69
N MET A 28 18.13 12.38 -7.51
CA MET A 28 18.80 12.94 -8.70
C MET A 28 19.84 14.00 -8.32
N HIS A 29 19.47 14.93 -7.45
CA HIS A 29 20.34 16.04 -7.07
C HIS A 29 21.41 15.66 -6.03
N SER A 30 21.30 14.46 -5.44
CA SER A 30 22.33 13.95 -4.50
C SER A 30 23.48 13.22 -5.18
N LYS A 31 23.41 12.92 -6.49
CA LYS A 31 24.40 12.06 -7.19
C LYS A 31 25.84 12.60 -7.20
N LYS A 32 26.01 13.91 -7.09
CA LYS A 32 27.31 14.57 -7.09
C LYS A 32 27.75 15.06 -5.71
N LEU A 33 27.05 14.68 -4.66
CA LEU A 33 27.26 15.14 -3.29
C LEU A 33 27.54 13.96 -2.37
N ASP A 34 28.32 14.17 -1.31
CA ASP A 34 28.50 13.14 -0.26
C ASP A 34 27.24 13.02 0.60
N CYS A 35 26.24 12.38 0.03
CA CYS A 35 24.93 12.21 0.64
C CYS A 35 24.74 10.79 1.14
N GLN A 36 24.12 10.67 2.32
CA GLN A 36 23.60 9.40 2.83
C GLN A 36 22.06 9.37 2.77
N ASP A 37 21.50 8.18 2.89
CA ASP A 37 20.05 8.02 3.03
C ASP A 37 19.58 8.64 4.35
N ILE A 38 18.51 9.43 4.30
CA ILE A 38 17.92 10.10 5.48
C ILE A 38 17.54 9.11 6.59
N LEU A 39 17.43 7.83 6.25
CA LEU A 39 17.00 6.77 7.15
C LEU A 39 18.13 5.87 7.66
N THR A 40 19.38 6.22 7.40
CA THR A 40 20.56 5.45 7.85
C THR A 40 21.27 6.15 9.00
N CYS A 41 21.82 5.37 9.91
CA CYS A 41 22.60 5.85 11.03
C CYS A 41 23.90 6.50 10.55
N PHE A 42 24.29 7.64 11.14
CA PHE A 42 25.55 8.33 10.84
C PHE A 42 26.78 7.51 11.20
N ASP A 43 26.70 6.72 12.28
CA ASP A 43 27.81 5.91 12.78
C ASP A 43 27.87 4.51 12.16
N CYS A 44 26.77 4.04 11.53
CA CYS A 44 26.73 2.75 10.85
C CYS A 44 25.64 2.76 9.76
N LYS A 45 25.59 1.72 8.93
CA LYS A 45 24.60 1.61 7.82
C LYS A 45 23.22 1.13 8.25
N ASN A 46 22.99 0.91 9.55
CA ASN A 46 21.71 0.44 10.05
C ASN A 46 20.62 1.51 9.94
N LYS A 47 19.38 1.08 9.86
CA LYS A 47 18.21 1.97 9.82
C LYS A 47 18.19 2.87 11.07
N ALA A 48 18.11 4.17 10.86
CA ALA A 48 17.98 5.14 11.93
C ALA A 48 16.58 5.09 12.57
N LYS A 49 16.54 5.34 13.88
CA LYS A 49 15.33 5.41 14.70
C LYS A 49 15.20 6.73 15.45
N LYS A 50 16.32 7.41 15.66
CA LYS A 50 16.41 8.68 16.37
C LYS A 50 17.19 9.72 15.57
N LYS A 51 16.93 11.00 15.85
CA LYS A 51 17.69 12.13 15.32
C LYS A 51 17.94 13.16 16.41
N ASN A 52 19.01 13.94 16.28
CA ASN A 52 19.28 15.13 17.13
C ASN A 52 18.71 16.42 16.50
N LYS A 53 18.94 17.55 17.14
CA LYS A 53 18.50 18.89 16.67
C LYS A 53 19.17 19.29 15.35
N GLU A 54 20.37 18.82 15.11
CA GLU A 54 21.18 19.07 13.90
C GLU A 54 20.75 18.19 12.71
N ASN A 55 19.68 17.38 12.89
CA ASN A 55 19.20 16.40 11.91
C ASN A 55 20.20 15.29 11.57
N GLU A 56 21.04 14.91 12.50
CA GLU A 56 21.84 13.70 12.41
C GLU A 56 21.01 12.49 12.83
N PHE A 57 21.15 11.40 12.10
CA PHE A 57 20.29 10.22 12.23
C PHE A 57 21.05 9.06 12.87
N TYR A 58 20.47 8.42 13.88
CA TYR A 58 21.10 7.34 14.64
C TYR A 58 20.17 6.14 14.82
N CYS A 59 20.76 4.93 14.78
CA CYS A 59 20.05 3.72 15.18
C CYS A 59 19.90 3.67 16.71
N LEU A 60 19.08 2.77 17.22
CA LEU A 60 18.86 2.65 18.67
C LEU A 60 20.15 2.40 19.46
N LYS A 61 21.11 1.63 18.88
CA LYS A 61 22.40 1.37 19.52
C LYS A 61 23.23 2.65 19.68
N HIS A 62 23.40 3.40 18.60
CA HIS A 62 24.26 4.60 18.59
C HIS A 62 23.59 5.86 19.14
N SER A 63 22.30 5.81 19.42
CA SER A 63 21.59 6.91 20.10
C SER A 63 21.59 6.81 21.61
N LYS A 64 21.98 5.67 22.21
CA LYS A 64 21.88 5.46 23.65
C LYS A 64 22.71 6.41 24.50
N ASN A 65 23.91 6.78 23.98
CA ASN A 65 24.88 7.61 24.69
C ASN A 65 24.92 9.04 24.13
N LYS A 66 23.89 9.49 23.44
CA LYS A 66 23.81 10.83 22.83
C LYS A 66 22.61 11.59 23.44
N GLU A 67 22.88 12.78 23.96
CA GLU A 67 21.84 13.64 24.51
C GLU A 67 20.99 14.32 23.43
N GLY A 68 19.82 14.81 23.80
CA GLY A 68 18.95 15.56 22.88
C GLY A 68 18.42 14.75 21.71
N MET A 69 18.28 13.44 21.87
CA MET A 69 17.80 12.55 20.81
C MET A 69 16.26 12.47 20.80
N TYR A 70 15.68 12.67 19.64
CA TYR A 70 14.24 12.57 19.37
C TYR A 70 13.94 11.35 18.52
N ASP A 71 12.80 10.70 18.78
CA ASP A 71 12.32 9.66 17.88
C ASP A 71 12.02 10.24 16.49
N ILE A 72 12.49 9.56 15.46
CA ILE A 72 12.11 9.90 14.09
C ILE A 72 10.65 9.51 13.91
N LYS A 73 9.75 10.46 14.12
CA LYS A 73 8.35 10.28 13.76
C LYS A 73 8.25 10.31 12.22
N PHE A 74 8.28 9.13 11.63
CA PHE A 74 7.91 9.00 10.23
C PHE A 74 6.41 9.25 10.12
N ASN A 75 6.03 10.45 9.79
CA ASN A 75 4.68 10.67 9.30
C ASN A 75 4.62 10.19 7.84
N LEU A 76 4.80 8.88 7.69
CA LEU A 76 4.74 8.20 6.40
C LEU A 76 3.34 8.27 5.79
N LYS A 77 2.36 8.80 6.56
CA LYS A 77 0.96 8.70 6.20
C LYS A 77 0.21 9.95 6.64
N ASP A 78 0.54 11.06 6.00
CA ASP A 78 -0.37 12.20 5.99
C ASP A 78 -1.68 11.74 5.33
N LEU A 79 -2.65 11.41 6.15
CA LEU A 79 -3.95 10.89 5.72
C LEU A 79 -4.68 11.90 4.83
N ASN A 80 -4.48 13.20 5.07
CA ASN A 80 -5.03 14.26 4.22
C ASN A 80 -4.44 14.18 2.81
N ASN A 81 -3.12 14.09 2.68
CA ASN A 81 -2.46 13.96 1.37
C ASN A 81 -2.83 12.64 0.66
N ILE A 82 -2.93 11.54 1.40
CA ILE A 82 -3.37 10.25 0.84
C ILE A 82 -4.83 10.34 0.39
N GLY A 83 -5.71 10.88 1.22
CA GLY A 83 -7.12 11.04 0.92
C GLY A 83 -7.36 11.92 -0.30
N ASN A 84 -6.72 13.09 -0.36
CA ASN A 84 -6.82 13.97 -1.52
C ASN A 84 -6.37 13.31 -2.81
N LYS A 85 -5.23 12.61 -2.79
CA LYS A 85 -4.75 11.87 -3.98
C LYS A 85 -5.68 10.74 -4.38
N LEU A 86 -6.27 10.04 -3.42
CA LEU A 86 -7.25 8.99 -3.68
C LEU A 86 -8.48 9.57 -4.35
N ILE A 87 -9.08 10.64 -3.80
CA ILE A 87 -10.27 11.29 -4.35
C ILE A 87 -10.01 11.80 -5.77
N VAL A 88 -8.86 12.45 -6.01
CA VAL A 88 -8.48 12.88 -7.37
C VAL A 88 -8.47 11.69 -8.33
N LYS A 89 -7.85 10.57 -7.95
CA LYS A 89 -7.78 9.37 -8.79
C LYS A 89 -9.14 8.70 -9.01
N LEU A 90 -10.01 8.73 -8.02
CA LEU A 90 -11.38 8.23 -8.16
C LEU A 90 -12.18 9.12 -9.11
N ASN A 91 -12.03 10.44 -9.03
CA ASN A 91 -12.71 11.38 -9.91
C ASN A 91 -12.23 11.28 -11.37
N GLU A 92 -10.95 10.98 -11.62
CA GLU A 92 -10.43 10.70 -12.97
C GLU A 92 -11.14 9.50 -13.65
N LYS A 93 -11.72 8.60 -12.85
CA LYS A 93 -12.41 7.38 -13.31
C LYS A 93 -13.89 7.37 -12.92
N LYS A 94 -14.45 8.52 -12.57
CA LYS A 94 -15.79 8.65 -11.98
C LYS A 94 -16.87 7.97 -12.83
N GLU A 95 -16.85 8.18 -14.13
CA GLU A 95 -17.85 7.62 -15.06
C GLU A 95 -17.92 6.09 -14.99
N VAL A 96 -16.77 5.43 -14.97
CA VAL A 96 -16.70 3.96 -14.86
C VAL A 96 -17.06 3.49 -13.45
N LEU A 97 -16.52 4.16 -12.42
CA LEU A 97 -16.66 3.73 -11.03
C LEU A 97 -18.09 3.92 -10.49
N LEU A 98 -18.81 4.94 -10.93
CA LEU A 98 -20.16 5.20 -10.46
C LEU A 98 -21.24 4.51 -11.29
N ASN A 99 -20.91 3.96 -12.46
CA ASN A 99 -21.85 3.21 -13.29
C ASN A 99 -22.02 1.75 -12.86
N VAL A 100 -21.65 1.40 -11.61
CA VAL A 100 -21.78 0.05 -11.07
C VAL A 100 -22.86 0.00 -10.00
N LYS A 101 -23.64 -1.11 -9.97
CA LYS A 101 -24.67 -1.33 -8.96
C LYS A 101 -24.14 -1.98 -7.69
N ASN A 102 -23.15 -2.85 -7.80
CA ASN A 102 -22.61 -3.60 -6.66
C ASN A 102 -21.17 -3.19 -6.39
N ILE A 103 -20.92 -2.68 -5.19
CA ILE A 103 -19.60 -2.25 -4.74
C ILE A 103 -19.17 -3.15 -3.58
N VAL A 104 -18.05 -3.82 -3.75
CA VAL A 104 -17.47 -4.69 -2.72
C VAL A 104 -16.14 -4.11 -2.29
N ILE A 105 -15.99 -3.84 -1.01
CA ILE A 105 -14.77 -3.27 -0.41
C ILE A 105 -14.25 -4.27 0.62
N GLU A 106 -12.93 -4.54 0.58
CA GLU A 106 -12.29 -5.37 1.59
C GLU A 106 -12.38 -4.71 2.97
N ASN A 107 -12.88 -5.45 3.96
CA ASN A 107 -12.94 -4.97 5.34
C ASN A 107 -11.55 -5.05 5.98
N GLN A 108 -10.92 -3.90 6.17
CA GLN A 108 -9.59 -3.78 6.75
C GLN A 108 -9.60 -3.87 8.27
N PRO A 109 -8.69 -4.62 8.89
CA PRO A 109 -8.60 -4.70 10.36
C PRO A 109 -8.11 -3.38 10.95
N VAL A 110 -8.80 -2.88 11.98
CA VAL A 110 -8.50 -1.60 12.62
C VAL A 110 -7.11 -1.59 13.25
N LEU A 111 -6.81 -2.61 14.05
CA LEU A 111 -5.59 -2.64 14.87
C LEU A 111 -4.32 -2.94 14.07
N LYS A 112 -4.42 -3.76 13.02
CA LYS A 112 -3.24 -4.18 12.24
C LYS A 112 -2.77 -3.13 11.24
N ASN A 113 -3.70 -2.38 10.66
CA ASN A 113 -3.38 -1.38 9.65
C ASN A 113 -4.38 -0.21 9.66
N PRO A 114 -4.29 0.69 10.65
CA PRO A 114 -5.25 1.79 10.81
C PRO A 114 -5.28 2.73 9.60
N THR A 115 -4.18 2.91 8.88
CA THR A 115 -4.17 3.72 7.66
C THR A 115 -4.98 3.08 6.54
N MET A 116 -4.87 1.78 6.34
CA MET A 116 -5.70 1.09 5.32
C MET A 116 -7.18 1.10 5.73
N LYS A 117 -7.48 1.06 7.03
CA LYS A 117 -8.85 1.26 7.53
C LYS A 117 -9.38 2.65 7.20
N SER A 118 -8.57 3.69 7.37
CA SER A 118 -8.95 5.06 6.99
C SER A 118 -9.16 5.20 5.48
N ILE A 119 -8.30 4.60 4.65
CA ILE A 119 -8.46 4.56 3.19
C ILE A 119 -9.76 3.84 2.81
N GLN A 120 -10.08 2.73 3.45
CA GLN A 120 -11.34 2.02 3.27
C GLN A 120 -12.55 2.91 3.57
N ILE A 121 -12.51 3.68 4.68
CA ILE A 121 -13.60 4.60 5.04
C ILE A 121 -13.73 5.73 4.00
N ILE A 122 -12.63 6.32 3.55
CA ILE A 122 -12.65 7.36 2.49
C ILE A 122 -13.29 6.79 1.22
N LEU A 123 -12.91 5.59 0.82
CA LEU A 123 -13.46 4.92 -0.37
C LEU A 123 -14.97 4.64 -0.20
N TYR A 124 -15.38 4.11 0.95
CA TYR A 124 -16.78 3.87 1.28
C TYR A 124 -17.60 5.16 1.24
N THR A 125 -17.11 6.23 1.87
CA THR A 125 -17.76 7.54 1.90
C THR A 125 -17.84 8.15 0.50
N TYR A 126 -16.81 7.98 -0.33
CA TYR A 126 -16.82 8.45 -1.72
C TYR A 126 -18.00 7.87 -2.49
N TYR A 127 -18.22 6.57 -2.43
CA TYR A 127 -19.37 5.94 -3.10
C TYR A 127 -20.70 6.37 -2.46
N LEU A 128 -20.78 6.42 -1.15
CA LEU A 128 -21.99 6.83 -0.45
C LEU A 128 -22.44 8.25 -0.88
N MET A 129 -21.50 9.19 -0.96
CA MET A 129 -21.80 10.57 -1.35
C MET A 129 -22.15 10.75 -2.83
N ASN A 130 -21.52 9.99 -3.72
CA ASN A 130 -21.71 10.15 -5.17
C ASN A 130 -22.83 9.29 -5.75
N LYS A 131 -23.39 8.35 -4.99
CA LYS A 131 -24.50 7.48 -5.40
C LYS A 131 -25.75 7.67 -4.55
N LEU A 132 -25.82 8.76 -3.82
CA LEU A 132 -26.99 9.08 -2.99
C LEU A 132 -28.26 9.16 -3.88
N GLY A 133 -29.26 8.34 -3.57
CA GLY A 133 -30.51 8.26 -4.36
C GLY A 133 -30.50 7.22 -5.47
N ASP A 134 -29.36 6.62 -5.81
CA ASP A 134 -29.28 5.53 -6.80
C ASP A 134 -29.66 4.17 -6.20
N ASP A 135 -30.07 3.23 -7.07
CA ASP A 135 -30.20 1.81 -6.72
C ASP A 135 -28.82 1.13 -6.75
N TYR A 136 -28.18 1.01 -5.59
CA TYR A 136 -26.86 0.40 -5.45
C TYR A 136 -26.67 -0.30 -4.10
N SER A 137 -25.66 -1.15 -4.01
CA SER A 137 -25.24 -1.74 -2.74
C SER A 137 -23.74 -1.60 -2.52
N ILE A 138 -23.34 -1.17 -1.30
CA ILE A 138 -21.94 -1.21 -0.84
C ILE A 138 -21.83 -2.25 0.25
N LYS A 139 -20.93 -3.22 0.11
CA LYS A 139 -20.71 -4.28 1.10
C LYS A 139 -19.24 -4.36 1.51
N LEU A 140 -19.01 -4.40 2.82
CA LEU A 140 -17.70 -4.68 3.40
C LEU A 140 -17.54 -6.19 3.57
N VAL A 141 -16.54 -6.78 2.91
CA VAL A 141 -16.32 -8.23 2.89
C VAL A 141 -15.00 -8.57 3.58
N PRO A 142 -14.97 -9.56 4.48
CA PRO A 142 -13.73 -9.97 5.14
C PRO A 142 -12.65 -10.39 4.14
N ALA A 143 -11.40 -9.99 4.41
CA ALA A 143 -10.25 -10.28 3.56
C ALA A 143 -10.02 -11.77 3.27
N ASN A 144 -10.39 -12.66 4.20
CA ASN A 144 -10.25 -14.11 4.04
C ASN A 144 -11.30 -14.72 3.11
N SER A 145 -12.34 -13.99 2.73
CA SER A 145 -13.40 -14.49 1.84
C SER A 145 -12.87 -14.84 0.45
N LYS A 146 -11.86 -14.13 -0.03
CA LYS A 146 -11.18 -14.39 -1.31
C LYS A 146 -10.44 -15.72 -1.41
N LEU A 147 -10.31 -16.46 -0.30
CA LEU A 147 -9.67 -17.78 -0.26
C LEU A 147 -10.66 -18.91 0.07
N LYS A 148 -11.96 -18.61 0.17
CA LYS A 148 -13.01 -19.60 0.52
C LYS A 148 -13.59 -20.26 -0.72
N PHE A 149 -12.73 -20.80 -1.57
CA PHE A 149 -13.17 -21.56 -2.74
C PHE A 149 -12.70 -23.00 -2.62
N ASP A 150 -13.59 -23.92 -2.96
CA ASP A 150 -13.29 -25.35 -3.02
C ASP A 150 -12.82 -25.70 -4.44
N ILE A 151 -11.56 -25.38 -4.69
CA ILE A 151 -10.88 -25.66 -5.96
C ILE A 151 -9.66 -26.50 -5.65
N THR A 152 -9.54 -27.64 -6.34
CA THR A 152 -8.43 -28.55 -6.23
C THR A 152 -7.75 -28.72 -7.58
N THR A 153 -6.49 -28.37 -7.66
CA THR A 153 -5.61 -28.64 -8.79
C THR A 153 -4.23 -29.03 -8.24
N PRO A 154 -3.39 -29.77 -8.98
CA PRO A 154 -2.05 -30.12 -8.49
C PRO A 154 -1.25 -28.92 -8.01
N ARG A 155 -1.35 -27.79 -8.70
CA ARG A 155 -0.67 -26.54 -8.35
C ARG A 155 -1.20 -25.93 -7.03
N ILE A 156 -2.50 -25.94 -6.83
CA ILE A 156 -3.13 -25.45 -5.59
C ILE A 156 -2.73 -26.32 -4.40
N GLU A 157 -2.69 -27.64 -4.57
CA GLU A 157 -2.26 -28.56 -3.51
C GLU A 157 -0.79 -28.36 -3.13
N GLU A 158 0.09 -28.11 -4.11
CA GLU A 158 1.48 -27.75 -3.85
C GLU A 158 1.57 -26.46 -3.02
N ILE A 159 0.81 -25.42 -3.40
CA ILE A 159 0.79 -24.13 -2.68
C ILE A 159 0.23 -24.29 -1.27
N LYS A 160 -0.79 -25.12 -1.06
CA LYS A 160 -1.37 -25.39 0.27
C LYS A 160 -0.34 -25.98 1.26
N LYS A 161 0.69 -26.68 0.80
CA LYS A 161 1.78 -27.23 1.62
C LYS A 161 2.80 -26.18 2.08
N MET A 162 2.77 -24.97 1.55
CA MET A 162 3.71 -23.91 1.94
C MET A 162 3.53 -23.50 3.40
N THR A 163 4.63 -23.36 4.14
CA THR A 163 4.66 -22.96 5.55
C THR A 163 4.45 -21.46 5.75
N ASN A 164 4.98 -20.61 4.86
CA ASN A 164 4.80 -19.17 4.95
C ASN A 164 3.37 -18.77 4.56
N LYS A 165 2.53 -18.53 5.56
CA LYS A 165 1.10 -18.18 5.40
C LYS A 165 0.86 -16.98 4.48
N TYR A 166 1.68 -15.94 4.56
CA TYR A 166 1.52 -14.74 3.73
C TYR A 166 1.76 -15.05 2.26
N GLN A 167 2.88 -15.70 1.96
CA GLN A 167 3.23 -16.11 0.60
C GLN A 167 2.24 -17.13 0.03
N LYS A 168 1.81 -18.08 0.86
CA LYS A 168 0.77 -19.05 0.50
C LYS A 168 -0.52 -18.36 0.06
N ASN A 169 -1.04 -17.45 0.87
CA ASN A 169 -2.29 -16.76 0.55
C ASN A 169 -2.21 -15.96 -0.74
N LYS A 170 -1.10 -15.26 -1.00
CA LYS A 170 -0.88 -14.55 -2.26
C LYS A 170 -0.89 -15.48 -3.48
N LYS A 171 -0.17 -16.60 -3.39
CA LYS A 171 -0.13 -17.57 -4.49
C LYS A 171 -1.47 -18.24 -4.70
N LEU A 172 -2.20 -18.57 -3.64
CA LEU A 172 -3.55 -19.12 -3.74
C LEU A 172 -4.52 -18.16 -4.42
N SER A 173 -4.51 -16.88 -4.05
CA SER A 173 -5.36 -15.86 -4.72
C SER A 173 -5.08 -15.82 -6.23
N ILE A 174 -3.81 -15.81 -6.64
CA ILE A 174 -3.43 -15.78 -8.05
C ILE A 174 -3.93 -17.04 -8.78
N GLU A 175 -3.75 -18.22 -8.21
CA GLU A 175 -4.15 -19.48 -8.85
C GLU A 175 -5.69 -19.64 -8.89
N TYR A 176 -6.40 -19.22 -7.87
CA TYR A 176 -7.86 -19.18 -7.90
C TYR A 176 -8.39 -18.23 -8.96
N CYS A 177 -7.81 -17.03 -9.07
CA CYS A 177 -8.18 -16.08 -10.11
C CYS A 177 -7.96 -16.67 -11.49
N ARG A 178 -6.78 -17.23 -11.78
CA ARG A 178 -6.49 -17.92 -13.06
C ARG A 178 -7.48 -19.04 -13.36
N HIS A 179 -7.81 -19.83 -12.36
CA HIS A 179 -8.80 -20.92 -12.53
C HIS A 179 -10.16 -20.39 -13.02
N PHE A 180 -10.62 -19.29 -12.46
CA PHE A 180 -11.92 -18.72 -12.84
C PHE A 180 -11.91 -18.02 -14.21
N ILE A 181 -10.79 -17.40 -14.61
CA ILE A 181 -10.68 -16.69 -15.88
C ILE A 181 -10.06 -17.52 -17.01
N LYS A 182 -9.72 -18.80 -16.77
CA LYS A 182 -8.98 -19.66 -17.72
C LYS A 182 -9.60 -19.78 -19.12
N ASN A 183 -10.92 -19.65 -19.21
CA ASN A 183 -11.64 -19.77 -20.48
C ASN A 183 -11.71 -18.43 -21.24
N ASP A 184 -11.33 -17.30 -20.64
CA ASP A 184 -11.23 -16.00 -21.30
C ASP A 184 -9.78 -15.64 -21.56
N LYS A 185 -9.33 -15.88 -22.78
CA LYS A 185 -7.93 -15.62 -23.21
C LYS A 185 -7.51 -14.17 -22.99
N LYS A 186 -8.41 -13.20 -23.29
CA LYS A 186 -8.09 -11.77 -23.15
C LYS A 186 -7.90 -11.37 -21.68
N LEU A 187 -8.77 -11.85 -20.79
CA LEU A 187 -8.62 -11.60 -19.35
C LEU A 187 -7.37 -12.29 -18.80
N LEU A 188 -7.05 -13.50 -19.27
CA LEU A 188 -5.87 -14.22 -18.81
C LEU A 188 -4.58 -13.52 -19.24
N GLU A 189 -4.47 -13.06 -20.49
CA GLU A 189 -3.34 -12.28 -20.98
C GLU A 189 -3.20 -10.97 -20.19
N TYR A 190 -4.28 -10.20 -20.03
CA TYR A 190 -4.28 -8.98 -19.22
C TYR A 190 -3.81 -9.23 -17.78
N PHE A 191 -4.31 -10.31 -17.15
CA PHE A 191 -3.93 -10.68 -15.80
C PHE A 191 -2.45 -11.06 -15.71
N ASP A 192 -1.93 -11.78 -16.69
CA ASP A 192 -0.55 -12.26 -16.69
C ASP A 192 0.47 -11.15 -16.99
N ASP A 193 0.08 -10.11 -17.71
CA ASP A 193 0.93 -8.94 -17.93
C ASP A 193 0.99 -7.98 -16.74
N PHE A 194 0.06 -8.09 -15.80
CA PHE A 194 -0.02 -7.16 -14.69
C PHE A 194 1.06 -7.44 -13.63
N LYS A 195 1.81 -6.38 -13.22
CA LYS A 195 2.94 -6.53 -12.28
C LYS A 195 2.53 -7.03 -10.90
N LYS A 196 1.36 -6.57 -10.39
CA LYS A 196 0.83 -6.92 -9.06
C LYS A 196 -0.39 -7.81 -9.19
N LYS A 197 -0.17 -9.02 -9.69
CA LYS A 197 -1.23 -10.01 -9.90
C LYS A 197 -2.05 -10.32 -8.65
N ASP A 198 -1.42 -10.27 -7.48
CA ASP A 198 -2.09 -10.47 -6.19
C ASP A 198 -3.17 -9.41 -5.90
N ASP A 199 -2.92 -8.14 -6.21
CA ASP A 199 -3.89 -7.06 -6.01
C ASP A 199 -5.12 -7.22 -6.95
N LEU A 200 -4.89 -7.60 -8.22
CA LEU A 200 -5.98 -7.91 -9.16
C LEU A 200 -6.77 -9.14 -8.74
N ALA A 201 -6.06 -10.22 -8.39
CA ALA A 201 -6.69 -11.46 -7.93
C ALA A 201 -7.57 -11.22 -6.71
N ASP A 202 -7.08 -10.46 -5.74
CA ASP A 202 -7.81 -10.14 -4.51
C ASP A 202 -9.11 -9.38 -4.82
N SER A 203 -9.06 -8.39 -5.71
CA SER A 203 -10.24 -7.61 -6.12
C SER A 203 -11.28 -8.49 -6.84
N PHE A 204 -10.84 -9.29 -7.80
CA PHE A 204 -11.69 -10.20 -8.55
C PHE A 204 -12.35 -11.23 -7.64
N LEU A 205 -11.59 -11.89 -6.78
CA LEU A 205 -12.08 -12.95 -5.91
C LEU A 205 -13.05 -12.45 -4.83
N LEU A 206 -12.92 -11.22 -4.35
CA LEU A 206 -13.88 -10.65 -3.41
C LEU A 206 -15.25 -10.46 -4.04
N ILE A 207 -15.32 -9.90 -5.25
CA ILE A 207 -16.61 -9.74 -5.95
C ILE A 207 -17.17 -11.09 -6.39
N TYR A 208 -16.35 -12.00 -6.90
CA TYR A 208 -16.74 -13.33 -7.31
C TYR A 208 -17.32 -14.12 -6.12
N TYR A 209 -16.66 -14.09 -4.96
CA TYR A 209 -17.18 -14.70 -3.73
C TYR A 209 -18.54 -14.12 -3.34
N LYS A 210 -18.72 -12.82 -3.46
CA LYS A 210 -19.97 -12.17 -3.06
C LYS A 210 -21.12 -12.50 -4.01
N LEU A 211 -20.87 -12.60 -5.30
CA LEU A 211 -21.89 -12.94 -6.30
C LEU A 211 -22.34 -14.40 -6.21
N ASN A 212 -21.47 -15.32 -5.78
CA ASN A 212 -21.75 -16.75 -5.70
C ASN A 212 -22.20 -17.24 -4.30
N LYS A 213 -22.31 -16.33 -3.32
CA LYS A 213 -22.84 -16.64 -1.97
C LYS A 213 -24.15 -15.92 -1.63
N THR A 214 -24.89 -15.52 -2.63
CA THR A 214 -26.25 -14.99 -2.46
C THR A 214 -27.27 -16.09 -2.43
#